data_a8cccd45784075013826b34957a15638
#
_entry.id   a8cccd45784075013826b34957a15638
#
_cell.length_a   1.000
_cell.length_b   1.000
_cell.length_c   1.000
_cell.angle_alpha   90.00
_cell.angle_beta   90.00
_cell.angle_gamma   90.00
#
_symmetry.space_group_name_H-M   'P 1'
#
loop_
_entity.id
_entity.type
_entity.pdbx_description
1 polymer ?
#
loop_
_entity_poly.entity_id
_entity_poly.type
_entity_poly.pdbx_seq_one_letter_code
_entity_poly.pdbx_strand_id
1 'polypeptide(L)'
;MEHATTAFVEEKLRAAGLKPVLFPNTGLMVDIGEDELAGSEAGGELPGRLAFRGDIDALPITETTGLEFASTNDGVMHACGHDFHTTITLATALAMAEYHEKHTLPTPLRFIFQPAEEVMVGGAPEVIAAGALNGVERIFAVHCEPKLRVGHVGVRTGAITSAADTLEIQVHGPGGHTSRPQMTADVVYALGKLIVDLPGLLSRRVDPRTGTAVSYTHLTLPTILLV
;
A
#
# COMPACT_ATOMS: atom_id res chain seq x y z
N MET A 1 4.32 8.59 7.21
CA MET A 1 4.41 9.97 7.75
C MET A 1 4.07 10.98 6.64
N GLU A 2 2.90 10.80 6.07
CA GLU A 2 2.45 11.41 4.82
C GLU A 2 1.72 12.75 5.05
N HIS A 3 1.98 13.43 6.19
CA HIS A 3 1.28 14.66 6.57
C HIS A 3 1.42 15.78 5.54
N ALA A 4 2.64 15.99 5.03
CA ALA A 4 2.88 17.03 4.04
C ALA A 4 2.19 16.71 2.70
N THR A 5 2.26 15.47 2.25
CA THR A 5 1.59 14.99 1.03
C THR A 5 0.08 15.08 1.17
N THR A 6 -0.47 14.66 2.31
CA THR A 6 -1.90 14.78 2.61
C THR A 6 -2.36 16.24 2.56
N ALA A 7 -1.63 17.15 3.22
CA ALA A 7 -1.96 18.58 3.23
C ALA A 7 -1.88 19.20 1.82
N PHE A 8 -0.87 18.82 1.04
CA PHE A 8 -0.73 19.28 -0.34
C PHE A 8 -1.90 18.82 -1.22
N VAL A 9 -2.28 17.55 -1.15
CA VAL A 9 -3.40 17.00 -1.91
C VAL A 9 -4.70 17.67 -1.48
N GLU A 10 -4.93 17.82 -0.17
CA GLU A 10 -6.10 18.52 0.37
C GLU A 10 -6.20 19.95 -0.16
N GLU A 11 -5.11 20.73 -0.14
CA GLU A 11 -5.04 22.09 -0.65
C GLU A 11 -5.48 22.15 -2.12
N LYS A 12 -4.94 21.28 -2.97
CA LYS A 12 -5.25 21.27 -4.41
C LYS A 12 -6.71 20.92 -4.68
N LEU A 13 -7.24 19.93 -3.97
CA LEU A 13 -8.64 19.53 -4.11
C LEU A 13 -9.61 20.65 -3.65
N ARG A 14 -9.30 21.29 -2.50
CA ARG A 14 -10.10 22.43 -2.01
C ARG A 14 -10.05 23.64 -2.95
N ALA A 15 -8.87 23.91 -3.52
CA ALA A 15 -8.72 24.98 -4.51
C ALA A 15 -9.55 24.74 -5.77
N ALA A 16 -9.84 23.50 -6.11
CA ALA A 16 -10.74 23.09 -7.17
C ALA A 16 -12.23 23.00 -6.73
N GLY A 17 -12.58 23.55 -5.57
CA GLY A 17 -13.97 23.56 -5.05
C GLY A 17 -14.45 22.23 -4.46
N LEU A 18 -13.60 21.22 -4.40
CA LEU A 18 -13.96 19.92 -3.87
C LEU A 18 -13.93 19.90 -2.33
N LYS A 19 -14.58 18.90 -1.73
CA LYS A 19 -14.72 18.74 -0.27
C LYS A 19 -14.04 17.44 0.18
N PRO A 20 -12.71 17.38 0.27
CA PRO A 20 -12.00 16.18 0.73
C PRO A 20 -12.34 15.86 2.19
N VAL A 21 -12.44 14.57 2.49
CA VAL A 21 -12.62 14.00 3.82
C VAL A 21 -11.30 13.37 4.23
N LEU A 22 -10.70 13.88 5.31
CA LEU A 22 -9.45 13.38 5.85
C LEU A 22 -9.67 12.06 6.60
N PHE A 23 -8.73 11.14 6.50
CA PHE A 23 -8.67 9.97 7.35
C PHE A 23 -8.06 10.31 8.74
N PRO A 24 -8.22 9.45 9.74
CA PRO A 24 -7.84 9.80 11.12
C PRO A 24 -6.37 10.22 11.30
N ASN A 25 -5.44 9.58 10.59
CA ASN A 25 -4.01 9.87 10.69
C ASN A 25 -3.52 10.70 9.50
N THR A 26 -3.43 10.09 8.35
CA THR A 26 -3.00 10.70 7.07
C THR A 26 -3.80 10.13 5.92
N GLY A 27 -3.72 10.79 4.75
CA GLY A 27 -4.51 10.43 3.61
C GLY A 27 -5.92 11.03 3.66
N LEU A 28 -6.64 10.89 2.58
CA LEU A 28 -7.98 11.46 2.41
C LEU A 28 -8.74 10.80 1.27
N MET A 29 -10.03 11.08 1.19
CA MET A 29 -10.85 10.77 0.02
C MET A 29 -11.65 11.99 -0.42
N VAL A 30 -12.10 11.99 -1.66
CA VAL A 30 -12.99 13.01 -2.20
C VAL A 30 -13.96 12.39 -3.19
N ASP A 31 -15.21 12.86 -3.17
CA ASP A 31 -16.26 12.44 -4.08
C ASP A 31 -16.59 13.54 -5.08
N ILE A 32 -16.97 13.13 -6.30
CA ILE A 32 -17.43 14.01 -7.38
C ILE A 32 -18.71 13.42 -7.96
N GLY A 33 -19.75 14.26 -8.12
CA GLY A 33 -21.02 13.87 -8.77
C GLY A 33 -22.03 13.21 -7.85
N GLU A 34 -21.89 13.30 -6.52
CA GLU A 34 -22.87 12.72 -5.57
C GLU A 34 -24.18 13.50 -5.51
N ASP A 35 -24.11 14.82 -5.49
CA ASP A 35 -25.27 15.69 -5.20
C ASP A 35 -26.34 15.63 -6.31
N GLU A 36 -25.97 15.34 -7.53
CA GLU A 36 -26.91 15.27 -8.66
C GLU A 36 -27.74 13.98 -8.67
N LEU A 37 -27.16 12.88 -8.18
CA LEU A 37 -27.83 11.58 -8.17
C LEU A 37 -28.78 11.43 -6.97
N ALA A 38 -28.50 12.11 -5.87
CA ALA A 38 -29.39 12.16 -4.70
C ALA A 38 -30.73 12.86 -4.97
N GLY A 39 -30.81 13.69 -6.01
CA GLY A 39 -32.02 14.40 -6.45
C GLY A 39 -32.85 13.67 -7.50
N SER A 40 -32.42 12.54 -8.03
CA SER A 40 -33.20 11.79 -9.02
C SER A 40 -34.36 11.06 -8.34
N GLU A 41 -35.59 11.57 -8.49
CA GLU A 41 -36.85 10.97 -7.98
C GLU A 41 -37.22 9.63 -8.64
N ALA A 42 -36.37 9.06 -9.47
CA ALA A 42 -36.59 7.74 -10.03
C ALA A 42 -36.16 6.70 -8.97
N GLY A 43 -37.13 6.00 -8.39
CA GLY A 43 -36.94 4.94 -7.38
C GLY A 43 -36.13 3.73 -7.85
N GLY A 44 -35.02 3.98 -8.56
CA GLY A 44 -33.99 3.04 -8.95
C GLY A 44 -32.82 3.08 -7.95
N GLU A 45 -32.16 1.95 -7.74
CA GLU A 45 -30.89 1.91 -7.03
C GLU A 45 -29.91 2.89 -7.72
N LEU A 46 -29.28 3.76 -6.93
CA LEU A 46 -28.22 4.64 -7.45
C LEU A 46 -27.10 3.77 -8.03
N PRO A 47 -26.54 4.14 -9.20
CA PRO A 47 -25.41 3.42 -9.74
C PRO A 47 -24.28 3.42 -8.72
N GLY A 48 -23.64 2.27 -8.56
CA GLY A 48 -22.50 2.12 -7.65
C GLY A 48 -21.38 3.08 -8.05
N ARG A 49 -20.69 3.63 -7.04
CA ARG A 49 -19.58 4.56 -7.20
C ARG A 49 -18.37 3.89 -7.82
N LEU A 50 -17.67 4.54 -8.74
CA LEU A 50 -16.37 4.14 -9.21
C LEU A 50 -15.29 4.81 -8.36
N ALA A 51 -14.34 4.03 -7.84
CA ALA A 51 -13.24 4.57 -7.06
C ALA A 51 -11.91 4.49 -7.81
N PHE A 52 -11.05 5.46 -7.58
CA PHE A 52 -9.65 5.49 -8.01
C PHE A 52 -8.77 5.62 -6.77
N ARG A 53 -7.78 4.72 -6.63
CA ARG A 53 -6.87 4.69 -5.48
C ARG A 53 -5.44 5.00 -5.91
N GLY A 54 -4.82 5.94 -5.22
CA GLY A 54 -3.38 6.14 -5.22
C GLY A 54 -2.85 6.03 -3.79
N ASP A 55 -1.73 5.34 -3.62
CA ASP A 55 -0.96 5.36 -2.39
C ASP A 55 -0.09 6.62 -2.32
N ILE A 56 0.24 7.06 -1.10
CA ILE A 56 0.90 8.35 -0.88
C ILE A 56 2.14 8.29 0.00
N ASP A 57 2.51 7.11 0.50
CA ASP A 57 3.64 6.93 1.41
C ASP A 57 4.97 6.78 0.66
N ALA A 58 6.06 7.00 1.38
CA ALA A 58 7.42 6.85 0.93
C ALA A 58 8.15 5.81 1.78
N LEU A 59 9.24 5.29 1.26
CA LEU A 59 10.09 4.30 1.92
C LEU A 59 11.20 4.96 2.76
N PRO A 60 11.64 4.34 3.86
CA PRO A 60 12.74 4.83 4.67
C PRO A 60 14.10 4.49 4.00
N ILE A 61 14.34 5.10 2.85
CA ILE A 61 15.52 4.89 2.01
C ILE A 61 16.13 6.26 1.69
N THR A 62 17.44 6.41 1.85
CA THR A 62 18.13 7.61 1.42
C THR A 62 18.22 7.63 -0.11
N GLU A 63 17.67 8.65 -0.72
CA GLU A 63 17.72 8.82 -2.17
C GLU A 63 19.10 9.23 -2.66
N THR A 64 19.62 8.50 -3.64
CA THR A 64 20.94 8.74 -4.25
C THR A 64 20.87 8.91 -5.77
N THR A 65 19.70 9.25 -6.30
CA THR A 65 19.48 9.40 -7.75
C THR A 65 20.21 10.59 -8.34
N GLY A 66 20.44 11.66 -7.56
CA GLY A 66 21.06 12.91 -8.04
C GLY A 66 20.17 13.72 -8.98
N LEU A 67 18.87 13.42 -9.03
CA LEU A 67 17.90 14.17 -9.84
C LEU A 67 17.58 15.53 -9.20
N GLU A 68 17.24 16.51 -10.04
CA GLU A 68 16.86 17.85 -9.56
C GLU A 68 15.64 17.85 -8.64
N PHE A 69 14.79 16.85 -8.76
CA PHE A 69 13.59 16.64 -7.94
C PHE A 69 13.73 15.50 -6.93
N ALA A 70 14.95 15.10 -6.61
CA ALA A 70 15.21 14.12 -5.56
C ALA A 70 14.62 14.58 -4.21
N SER A 71 14.35 13.63 -3.34
CA SER A 71 13.82 13.91 -2.01
C SER A 71 14.69 14.90 -1.25
N THR A 72 14.07 15.90 -0.65
CA THR A 72 14.73 16.85 0.27
C THR A 72 14.66 16.41 1.74
N ASN A 73 13.98 15.28 1.99
CA ASN A 73 13.89 14.67 3.31
C ASN A 73 14.93 13.56 3.42
N ASP A 74 15.93 13.74 4.27
CA ASP A 74 16.97 12.74 4.48
C ASP A 74 16.37 11.42 4.97
N GLY A 75 16.86 10.30 4.40
CA GLY A 75 16.39 8.96 4.73
C GLY A 75 14.99 8.60 4.22
N VAL A 76 14.40 9.38 3.30
CA VAL A 76 13.06 9.13 2.76
C VAL A 76 13.07 9.26 1.24
N MET A 77 12.53 8.28 0.53
CA MET A 77 12.44 8.25 -0.93
C MET A 77 11.15 7.61 -1.41
N HIS A 78 10.54 8.14 -2.47
CA HIS A 78 9.48 7.45 -3.21
C HIS A 78 10.06 6.38 -4.16
N ALA A 79 10.72 5.37 -3.58
CA ALA A 79 11.39 4.33 -4.37
C ALA A 79 10.42 3.37 -5.07
N CYS A 80 9.16 3.32 -4.64
CA CYS A 80 8.09 2.54 -5.28
C CYS A 80 7.25 3.33 -6.28
N GLY A 81 7.49 4.65 -6.44
CA GLY A 81 6.77 5.49 -7.40
C GLY A 81 5.41 5.99 -6.92
N HIS A 82 5.16 6.02 -5.61
CA HIS A 82 3.91 6.52 -5.05
C HIS A 82 3.69 8.03 -5.26
N ASP A 83 4.72 8.79 -5.53
CA ASP A 83 4.64 10.17 -6.02
C ASP A 83 3.94 10.27 -7.37
N PHE A 84 4.24 9.34 -8.31
CA PHE A 84 3.52 9.21 -9.56
C PHE A 84 2.07 8.76 -9.35
N HIS A 85 1.83 7.79 -8.49
CA HIS A 85 0.47 7.30 -8.20
C HIS A 85 -0.40 8.41 -7.59
N THR A 86 0.14 9.16 -6.63
CA THR A 86 -0.48 10.34 -6.04
C THR A 86 -0.80 11.38 -7.11
N THR A 87 0.18 11.68 -7.96
CA THR A 87 0.04 12.69 -9.03
C THR A 87 -1.02 12.29 -10.04
N ILE A 88 -1.03 11.04 -10.51
CA ILE A 88 -2.02 10.53 -11.46
C ILE A 88 -3.42 10.61 -10.85
N THR A 89 -3.58 10.17 -9.60
CA THR A 89 -4.87 10.18 -8.90
C THR A 89 -5.37 11.61 -8.71
N LEU A 90 -4.49 12.53 -8.27
CA LEU A 90 -4.84 13.94 -8.08
C LEU A 90 -5.18 14.63 -9.40
N ALA A 91 -4.35 14.47 -10.43
CA ALA A 91 -4.60 15.06 -11.74
C ALA A 91 -5.91 14.55 -12.35
N THR A 92 -6.22 13.27 -12.19
CA THR A 92 -7.48 12.69 -12.63
C THR A 92 -8.67 13.29 -11.86
N ALA A 93 -8.55 13.43 -10.53
CA ALA A 93 -9.59 14.07 -9.72
C ALA A 93 -9.87 15.51 -10.16
N LEU A 94 -8.83 16.30 -10.37
CA LEU A 94 -8.94 17.69 -10.81
C LEU A 94 -9.57 17.79 -12.21
N ALA A 95 -9.12 16.96 -13.15
CA ALA A 95 -9.69 16.91 -14.49
C ALA A 95 -11.16 16.49 -14.49
N MET A 96 -11.54 15.52 -13.65
CA MET A 96 -12.93 15.07 -13.53
C MET A 96 -13.80 16.10 -12.83
N ALA A 97 -13.26 16.89 -11.89
CA ALA A 97 -13.98 18.01 -11.30
C ALA A 97 -14.29 19.08 -12.35
N GLU A 98 -13.29 19.50 -13.15
CA GLU A 98 -13.50 20.46 -14.23
C GLU A 98 -14.47 19.93 -15.30
N TYR A 99 -14.40 18.65 -15.62
CA TYR A 99 -15.35 18.02 -16.54
C TYR A 99 -16.77 18.07 -15.99
N HIS A 100 -16.94 17.77 -14.71
CA HIS A 100 -18.22 17.73 -14.02
C HIS A 100 -18.92 19.10 -13.96
N GLU A 101 -18.17 20.19 -13.88
CA GLU A 101 -18.74 21.55 -13.97
C GLU A 101 -19.55 21.81 -15.26
N LYS A 102 -19.22 21.08 -16.32
CA LYS A 102 -19.80 21.25 -17.66
C LYS A 102 -20.68 20.08 -18.11
N HIS A 103 -20.56 18.93 -17.43
CA HIS A 103 -21.19 17.67 -17.82
C HIS A 103 -21.62 16.87 -16.60
N THR A 104 -22.82 16.33 -16.62
CA THR A 104 -23.26 15.37 -15.61
C THR A 104 -22.48 14.06 -15.74
N LEU A 105 -21.96 13.55 -14.63
CA LEU A 105 -21.32 12.25 -14.60
C LEU A 105 -22.37 11.14 -14.57
N PRO A 106 -22.23 10.09 -15.41
CA PRO A 106 -23.18 8.96 -15.40
C PRO A 106 -23.06 8.11 -14.12
N THR A 107 -21.98 8.26 -13.38
CA THR A 107 -21.64 7.50 -12.18
C THR A 107 -20.79 8.39 -11.26
N PRO A 108 -21.09 8.45 -9.95
CA PRO A 108 -20.26 9.18 -9.00
C PRO A 108 -18.85 8.59 -8.95
N LEU A 109 -17.87 9.46 -8.76
CA LEU A 109 -16.47 9.09 -8.66
C LEU A 109 -15.96 9.33 -7.23
N ARG A 110 -15.13 8.43 -6.73
CA ARG A 110 -14.38 8.58 -5.49
C ARG A 110 -12.89 8.47 -5.77
N PHE A 111 -12.13 9.42 -5.26
CA PHE A 111 -10.67 9.38 -5.29
C PHE A 111 -10.16 9.15 -3.87
N ILE A 112 -9.31 8.13 -3.70
CA ILE A 112 -8.78 7.68 -2.42
C ILE A 112 -7.28 7.84 -2.44
N PHE A 113 -6.74 8.63 -1.51
CA PHE A 113 -5.30 8.81 -1.29
C PHE A 113 -4.91 8.04 -0.04
N GLN A 114 -4.47 6.81 -0.24
CA GLN A 114 -4.23 5.85 0.83
C GLN A 114 -2.83 6.01 1.42
N PRO A 115 -2.69 6.18 2.74
CA PRO A 115 -1.40 6.18 3.42
C PRO A 115 -0.90 4.76 3.70
N ALA A 116 0.38 4.65 4.08
CA ALA A 116 0.98 3.48 4.73
C ALA A 116 0.77 2.16 3.96
N GLU A 117 1.02 2.15 2.65
CA GLU A 117 0.94 0.94 1.82
C GLU A 117 2.11 -0.01 2.10
N GLU A 118 3.30 0.55 2.32
CA GLU A 118 4.57 -0.18 2.43
C GLU A 118 4.82 -0.82 3.81
N VAL A 119 3.91 -0.62 4.77
CA VAL A 119 4.08 -1.17 6.12
C VAL A 119 3.06 -2.26 6.41
N MET A 120 3.48 -3.30 7.17
CA MET A 120 2.56 -4.33 7.63
C MET A 120 1.69 -3.85 8.77
N VAL A 121 0.56 -4.27 8.79
CA VAL A 121 -0.81 -3.91 8.85
C VAL A 121 -1.15 -2.63 8.08
N GLY A 122 -0.53 -2.14 7.14
CA GLY A 122 -0.84 -1.02 6.21
C GLY A 122 -2.02 -0.09 6.51
N GLY A 123 -2.12 1.01 5.82
CA GLY A 123 -3.23 1.97 6.01
C GLY A 123 -4.59 1.52 5.45
N ALA A 124 -4.62 0.50 4.59
CA ALA A 124 -5.86 0.08 3.94
C ALA A 124 -6.99 -0.33 4.92
N PRO A 125 -6.76 -1.08 6.02
CA PRO A 125 -7.81 -1.39 6.98
C PRO A 125 -8.43 -0.14 7.63
N GLU A 126 -7.60 0.86 7.98
CA GLU A 126 -8.06 2.12 8.55
C GLU A 126 -8.90 2.92 7.55
N VAL A 127 -8.45 3.01 6.31
CA VAL A 127 -9.14 3.68 5.20
C VAL A 127 -10.49 3.02 4.92
N ILE A 128 -10.55 1.69 4.94
CA ILE A 128 -11.79 0.93 4.79
C ILE A 128 -12.73 1.20 5.97
N ALA A 129 -12.23 1.15 7.20
CA ALA A 129 -13.01 1.43 8.41
C ALA A 129 -13.55 2.88 8.42
N ALA A 130 -12.82 3.83 7.81
CA ALA A 130 -13.28 5.20 7.61
C ALA A 130 -14.33 5.35 6.48
N GLY A 131 -14.77 4.26 5.86
CA GLY A 131 -15.84 4.24 4.88
C GLY A 131 -15.41 4.50 3.43
N ALA A 132 -14.13 4.39 3.12
CA ALA A 132 -13.64 4.67 1.75
C ALA A 132 -14.26 3.77 0.68
N LEU A 133 -14.71 2.57 1.04
CA LEU A 133 -15.35 1.63 0.11
C LEU A 133 -16.89 1.65 0.19
N ASN A 134 -17.50 2.54 1.00
CA ASN A 134 -18.96 2.61 1.09
C ASN A 134 -19.56 3.03 -0.25
N GLY A 135 -20.46 2.20 -0.80
CA GLY A 135 -21.11 2.41 -2.08
C GLY A 135 -20.19 2.27 -3.30
N VAL A 136 -18.95 1.81 -3.13
CA VAL A 136 -18.03 1.55 -4.25
C VAL A 136 -18.37 0.22 -4.92
N GLU A 137 -18.66 0.25 -6.22
CA GLU A 137 -18.89 -0.93 -7.03
C GLU A 137 -17.59 -1.47 -7.62
N ARG A 138 -16.72 -0.58 -8.07
CA ARG A 138 -15.41 -0.93 -8.66
C ARG A 138 -14.35 0.05 -8.20
N ILE A 139 -13.15 -0.46 -8.00
CA ILE A 139 -11.99 0.34 -7.67
C ILE A 139 -10.87 0.09 -8.67
N PHE A 140 -10.24 1.17 -9.09
CA PHE A 140 -9.10 1.17 -10.00
C PHE A 140 -7.87 1.70 -9.25
N ALA A 141 -6.73 1.10 -9.52
CA ALA A 141 -5.44 1.60 -9.09
C ALA A 141 -4.43 1.43 -10.24
N VAL A 142 -3.41 2.25 -10.25
CA VAL A 142 -2.29 2.13 -11.17
C VAL A 142 -1.01 1.90 -10.38
N HIS A 143 -0.05 1.21 -10.98
CA HIS A 143 1.28 1.06 -10.41
C HIS A 143 2.33 1.32 -11.48
N CYS A 144 3.41 2.02 -11.12
CA CYS A 144 4.55 2.23 -12.01
C CYS A 144 5.23 0.90 -12.32
N GLU A 145 5.42 0.60 -13.61
CA GLU A 145 6.10 -0.61 -14.07
C GLU A 145 7.29 -0.22 -14.95
N PRO A 146 8.52 -0.21 -14.41
CA PRO A 146 9.69 0.26 -15.14
C PRO A 146 10.08 -0.58 -16.37
N LYS A 147 9.52 -1.80 -16.50
CA LYS A 147 9.75 -2.66 -17.66
C LYS A 147 8.87 -2.30 -18.86
N LEU A 148 7.82 -1.53 -18.65
CA LEU A 148 6.98 -1.05 -19.73
C LEU A 148 7.56 0.22 -20.37
N ARG A 149 7.41 0.35 -21.68
CA ARG A 149 7.77 1.59 -22.38
C ARG A 149 6.82 2.71 -21.97
N VAL A 150 7.34 3.92 -21.87
CA VAL A 150 6.52 5.12 -21.67
C VAL A 150 5.40 5.19 -22.72
N GLY A 151 4.19 5.54 -22.28
CA GLY A 151 2.99 5.57 -23.12
C GLY A 151 2.28 4.22 -23.27
N HIS A 152 2.73 3.18 -22.58
CA HIS A 152 2.04 1.88 -22.54
C HIS A 152 1.46 1.62 -21.15
N VAL A 153 0.31 0.95 -21.15
CA VAL A 153 -0.37 0.48 -19.94
C VAL A 153 -0.50 -1.04 -20.03
N GLY A 154 -0.02 -1.74 -19.02
CA GLY A 154 -0.18 -3.18 -18.87
C GLY A 154 -1.49 -3.51 -18.18
N VAL A 155 -2.31 -4.35 -18.83
CA VAL A 155 -3.55 -4.88 -18.26
C VAL A 155 -3.62 -6.39 -18.45
N ARG A 156 -4.18 -7.10 -17.46
CA ARG A 156 -4.45 -8.53 -17.58
C ARG A 156 -5.65 -8.93 -16.73
N THR A 157 -6.29 -10.01 -17.12
CA THR A 157 -7.30 -10.67 -16.28
C THR A 157 -6.61 -11.53 -15.22
N GLY A 158 -7.09 -11.47 -13.99
CA GLY A 158 -6.53 -12.19 -12.85
C GLY A 158 -5.53 -11.35 -12.05
N ALA A 159 -4.75 -12.00 -11.19
CA ALA A 159 -3.82 -11.33 -10.30
C ALA A 159 -2.71 -10.60 -11.07
N ILE A 160 -2.49 -9.33 -10.74
CA ILE A 160 -1.40 -8.49 -11.26
C ILE A 160 -0.27 -8.43 -10.24
N THR A 161 -0.60 -8.27 -8.96
CA THR A 161 0.35 -8.24 -7.83
C THR A 161 0.23 -9.49 -6.98
N SER A 162 1.22 -9.73 -6.14
CA SER A 162 1.23 -10.82 -5.16
C SER A 162 0.65 -10.35 -3.83
N ALA A 163 0.15 -11.29 -3.02
CA ALA A 163 -0.08 -11.06 -1.60
C ALA A 163 1.23 -11.30 -0.84
N ALA A 164 1.43 -10.58 0.27
CA ALA A 164 2.56 -10.75 1.17
C ALA A 164 2.05 -10.95 2.59
N ASP A 165 2.69 -11.88 3.30
CA ASP A 165 2.46 -12.11 4.71
C ASP A 165 3.79 -11.98 5.48
N THR A 166 3.74 -11.39 6.67
CA THR A 166 4.88 -11.35 7.57
C THR A 166 4.73 -12.38 8.68
N LEU A 167 5.75 -13.22 8.82
CA LEU A 167 5.81 -14.22 9.87
C LEU A 167 6.98 -13.89 10.82
N GLU A 168 6.66 -13.65 12.09
CA GLU A 168 7.64 -13.54 13.15
C GLU A 168 7.75 -14.86 13.92
N ILE A 169 8.94 -15.43 13.97
CA ILE A 169 9.23 -16.69 14.67
C ILE A 169 10.21 -16.41 15.80
N GLN A 170 9.77 -16.64 17.02
CA GLN A 170 10.61 -16.59 18.22
C GLN A 170 10.90 -18.00 18.72
N VAL A 171 12.17 -18.35 18.80
CA VAL A 171 12.61 -19.66 19.30
C VAL A 171 13.20 -19.48 20.68
N HIS A 172 12.60 -20.14 21.66
CA HIS A 172 13.04 -20.10 23.07
C HIS A 172 13.51 -21.45 23.53
N GLY A 173 14.50 -21.45 24.39
CA GLY A 173 15.01 -22.67 25.01
C GLY A 173 15.86 -22.40 26.26
N PRO A 174 16.06 -23.40 27.13
CA PRO A 174 16.94 -23.26 28.28
C PRO A 174 18.37 -23.07 27.81
N GLY A 175 19.03 -22.07 28.38
CA GLY A 175 20.48 -21.91 28.21
C GLY A 175 21.28 -23.01 28.92
N GLY A 176 22.57 -23.06 28.66
CA GLY A 176 23.45 -24.01 29.31
C GLY A 176 24.93 -23.81 28.97
N HIS A 177 25.77 -24.63 29.58
CA HIS A 177 27.20 -24.53 29.39
C HIS A 177 27.63 -25.14 28.04
N THR A 178 28.43 -24.43 27.27
CA THR A 178 28.85 -24.81 25.91
C THR A 178 29.56 -26.16 25.83
N SER A 179 30.26 -26.60 26.92
CA SER A 179 30.90 -27.90 26.99
C SER A 179 29.94 -29.07 27.27
N ARG A 180 28.65 -28.79 27.48
CA ARG A 180 27.60 -29.79 27.76
C ARG A 180 26.38 -29.56 26.88
N PRO A 181 26.51 -29.61 25.55
CA PRO A 181 25.43 -29.30 24.62
C PRO A 181 24.22 -30.24 24.75
N GLN A 182 24.46 -31.48 25.22
CA GLN A 182 23.39 -32.46 25.49
C GLN A 182 22.46 -32.07 26.65
N MET A 183 22.83 -31.09 27.45
CA MET A 183 22.03 -30.57 28.59
C MET A 183 21.33 -29.22 28.28
N THR A 184 21.41 -28.79 27.07
CA THR A 184 20.83 -27.50 26.61
C THR A 184 19.92 -27.71 25.40
N ALA A 185 19.08 -26.72 25.10
CA ALA A 185 18.40 -26.64 23.80
C ALA A 185 19.21 -25.73 22.89
N ASP A 186 19.75 -26.26 21.79
CA ASP A 186 20.44 -25.47 20.80
C ASP A 186 19.44 -24.75 19.90
N VAL A 187 18.99 -23.57 20.36
CA VAL A 187 17.99 -22.74 19.65
C VAL A 187 18.56 -22.15 18.38
N VAL A 188 19.87 -21.94 18.28
CA VAL A 188 20.52 -21.43 17.07
C VAL A 188 20.50 -22.50 15.98
N TYR A 189 20.80 -23.75 16.32
CA TYR A 189 20.69 -24.87 15.40
C TYR A 189 19.23 -25.08 14.94
N ALA A 190 18.26 -25.03 15.87
CA ALA A 190 16.85 -25.15 15.55
C ALA A 190 16.38 -24.03 14.58
N LEU A 191 16.80 -22.79 14.81
CA LEU A 191 16.53 -21.66 13.93
C LEU A 191 17.16 -21.85 12.55
N GLY A 192 18.42 -22.31 12.51
CA GLY A 192 19.09 -22.62 11.24
C GLY A 192 18.34 -23.69 10.43
N LYS A 193 17.81 -24.72 11.10
CA LYS A 193 16.97 -25.74 10.46
C LYS A 193 15.68 -25.16 9.92
N LEU A 194 15.00 -24.30 10.67
CA LEU A 194 13.79 -23.62 10.19
C LEU A 194 14.06 -22.80 8.93
N ILE A 195 15.15 -22.01 8.92
CA ILE A 195 15.54 -21.20 7.77
C ILE A 195 15.76 -22.05 6.53
N VAL A 196 16.46 -23.17 6.66
CA VAL A 196 16.78 -24.06 5.53
C VAL A 196 15.55 -24.85 5.05
N ASP A 197 14.74 -25.33 5.97
CA ASP A 197 13.66 -26.29 5.65
C ASP A 197 12.38 -25.60 5.20
N LEU A 198 12.10 -24.36 5.64
CA LEU A 198 10.83 -23.66 5.36
C LEU A 198 10.54 -23.49 3.86
N PRO A 199 11.49 -23.04 3.01
CA PRO A 199 11.24 -22.95 1.56
C PRO A 199 10.92 -24.31 0.93
N GLY A 200 11.62 -25.37 1.38
CA GLY A 200 11.40 -26.72 0.91
C GLY A 200 10.03 -27.29 1.30
N LEU A 201 9.56 -26.99 2.50
CA LEU A 201 8.24 -27.38 2.99
C LEU A 201 7.13 -26.69 2.20
N LEU A 202 7.25 -25.39 1.96
CA LEU A 202 6.29 -24.64 1.18
C LEU A 202 6.19 -25.14 -0.27
N SER A 203 7.32 -25.41 -0.91
CA SER A 203 7.35 -25.92 -2.28
C SER A 203 6.64 -27.28 -2.45
N ARG A 204 6.45 -28.03 -1.34
CA ARG A 204 5.73 -29.31 -1.33
C ARG A 204 4.25 -29.18 -0.95
N ARG A 205 3.81 -28.01 -0.50
CA ARG A 205 2.44 -27.77 -0.04
C ARG A 205 1.66 -26.82 -0.96
N VAL A 206 2.38 -26.01 -1.72
CA VAL A 206 1.81 -25.02 -2.63
C VAL A 206 1.93 -25.53 -4.06
N ASP A 207 0.91 -25.31 -4.87
CA ASP A 207 0.97 -25.63 -6.31
C ASP A 207 2.11 -24.84 -6.97
N PRO A 208 3.07 -25.50 -7.61
CA PRO A 208 4.23 -24.82 -8.21
C PRO A 208 3.87 -23.80 -9.31
N ARG A 209 2.63 -23.83 -9.80
CA ARG A 209 2.10 -22.83 -10.74
C ARG A 209 1.67 -21.54 -10.07
N THR A 210 1.46 -21.54 -8.75
CA THR A 210 1.27 -20.34 -7.95
C THR A 210 2.64 -19.89 -7.47
N GLY A 211 3.13 -18.76 -7.98
CA GLY A 211 4.41 -18.22 -7.56
C GLY A 211 4.40 -17.93 -6.05
N THR A 212 5.16 -18.69 -5.28
CA THR A 212 5.33 -18.48 -3.83
C THR A 212 6.82 -18.40 -3.54
N ALA A 213 7.23 -17.36 -2.82
CA ALA A 213 8.60 -17.17 -2.40
C ALA A 213 8.67 -16.92 -0.89
N VAL A 214 9.76 -17.34 -0.27
CA VAL A 214 10.11 -17.00 1.12
C VAL A 214 11.34 -16.12 1.08
N SER A 215 11.27 -14.99 1.77
CA SER A 215 12.41 -14.10 1.99
C SER A 215 12.59 -13.90 3.48
N TYR A 216 13.84 -13.96 3.95
CA TYR A 216 14.21 -13.68 5.33
C TYR A 216 14.75 -12.27 5.41
N THR A 217 14.06 -11.39 6.14
CA THR A 217 14.43 -9.98 6.23
C THR A 217 15.30 -9.68 7.43
N HIS A 218 15.06 -10.34 8.57
CA HIS A 218 15.78 -10.09 9.81
C HIS A 218 16.06 -11.38 10.57
N LEU A 219 17.25 -11.46 11.14
CA LEU A 219 17.63 -12.45 12.13
C LEU A 219 18.27 -11.72 13.31
N THR A 220 17.61 -11.76 14.47
CA THR A 220 18.13 -11.13 15.69
C THR A 220 18.44 -12.19 16.74
N LEU A 221 19.68 -12.23 17.18
CA LEU A 221 20.12 -13.04 18.29
C LEU A 221 20.39 -12.12 19.48
N PRO A 222 19.83 -12.39 20.68
CA PRO A 222 20.21 -11.63 21.86
C PRO A 222 21.69 -11.84 22.14
N THR A 223 22.47 -10.76 22.13
CA THR A 223 23.89 -10.81 22.49
C THR A 223 23.99 -10.86 24.01
N ILE A 224 24.27 -12.05 24.56
CA ILE A 224 24.68 -12.16 25.95
C ILE A 224 26.20 -12.02 25.96
N LEU A 225 26.70 -10.91 26.49
CA LEU A 225 28.09 -10.75 26.82
C LEU A 225 28.33 -11.62 28.09
N LEU A 226 28.83 -12.81 27.93
CA LEU A 226 29.38 -13.59 29.04
C LEU A 226 30.76 -13.02 29.33
N VAL A 227 30.87 -12.33 30.44
CA VAL A 227 32.15 -11.97 31.05
C VAL A 227 32.67 -13.15 31.87
#